data_b77d74a77c1d7c6030467e3e0f58d1ee
#
_entry.id   b77d74a77c1d7c6030467e3e0f58d1ee
#
_cell.length_a   1.000
_cell.length_b   1.000
_cell.length_c   1.000
_cell.angle_alpha   90.00
_cell.angle_beta   90.00
_cell.angle_gamma   90.00
#
_symmetry.space_group_name_H-M   'P 1'
#
loop_
_entity.id
_entity.type
_entity.pdbx_description
1 polymer ?
#
loop_
_entity_poly.entity_id
_entity_poly.type
_entity_poly.pdbx_seq_one_letter_code
_entity_poly.pdbx_strand_id
1 'polypeptide(L)'
;MLKRLAGACLLLLIIAICSGCSSLAYYQQAVFGQIELLSKKRDLVEVLSDVSVPLEVREKLRLAQRLTTFAEARVGLPVGSTFDSYADIDRPYVVWNVVATPELSMIPKTWCFPIAGCVSYRGYFSHEKAKLFAHTLRQRGYDVAITGVRAYSTLGWFKDPILNTVIHYSDPELASLIFHELSHQMIYISDDSIFNESFATVVEQEGTRRWLENTGHPDAIIPYQTKKRRQQTFISLIMNYRDLLSEIFGANQPDDWKRAQKQILFGHFKKEYKKLKHQWNGDSTYDAWMSRNLNNAHFASTGTYYHYVPVFQTLLADHQYD
;
A
#
# COMPACT_ATOMS: atom_id res chain seq x y z
N MET A 1 -42.09 14.40 -32.59
CA MET A 1 -40.66 14.09 -32.68
C MET A 1 -39.85 14.94 -31.71
N LEU A 2 -39.97 16.26 -31.68
CA LEU A 2 -39.21 17.20 -30.84
C LEU A 2 -39.31 16.93 -29.32
N LYS A 3 -40.51 16.61 -28.79
CA LYS A 3 -40.70 16.32 -27.37
C LYS A 3 -39.99 15.02 -26.91
N ARG A 4 -39.86 14.01 -27.80
CA ARG A 4 -39.13 12.77 -27.47
C ARG A 4 -37.62 12.97 -27.51
N LEU A 5 -37.09 13.82 -28.41
CA LEU A 5 -35.69 14.22 -28.45
C LEU A 5 -35.32 15.05 -27.21
N ALA A 6 -36.13 16.02 -26.82
CA ALA A 6 -35.91 16.80 -25.58
C ALA A 6 -35.90 15.94 -24.33
N GLY A 7 -36.80 14.96 -24.24
CA GLY A 7 -36.83 13.98 -23.13
C GLY A 7 -35.56 13.09 -23.10
N ALA A 8 -35.09 12.63 -24.26
CA ALA A 8 -33.86 11.83 -24.33
C ALA A 8 -32.61 12.65 -23.98
N CYS A 9 -32.52 13.91 -24.44
CA CYS A 9 -31.43 14.81 -24.05
C CYS A 9 -31.42 15.13 -22.56
N LEU A 10 -32.59 15.35 -21.95
CA LEU A 10 -32.73 15.58 -20.52
C LEU A 10 -32.33 14.34 -19.71
N LEU A 11 -32.69 13.14 -20.14
CA LEU A 11 -32.31 11.89 -19.50
C LEU A 11 -30.80 11.65 -19.59
N LEU A 12 -30.18 11.89 -20.73
CA LEU A 12 -28.74 11.83 -20.94
C LEU A 12 -27.99 12.86 -20.06
N LEU A 13 -28.53 14.07 -19.93
CA LEU A 13 -27.96 15.11 -19.07
C LEU A 13 -28.04 14.69 -17.57
N ILE A 14 -29.17 14.12 -17.14
CA ILE A 14 -29.33 13.60 -15.78
C ILE A 14 -28.38 12.44 -15.49
N ILE A 15 -28.22 11.50 -16.44
CA ILE A 15 -27.26 10.39 -16.33
C ILE A 15 -25.83 10.92 -16.25
N ALA A 16 -25.46 11.91 -17.06
CA ALA A 16 -24.14 12.56 -17.05
C ALA A 16 -23.89 13.30 -15.73
N ILE A 17 -24.89 13.99 -15.18
CA ILE A 17 -24.82 14.67 -13.88
C ILE A 17 -24.68 13.64 -12.74
N CYS A 18 -25.46 12.56 -12.75
CA CYS A 18 -25.37 11.51 -11.71
C CYS A 18 -24.04 10.76 -11.75
N SER A 19 -23.49 10.51 -12.94
CA SER A 19 -22.16 9.90 -13.10
C SER A 19 -21.03 10.86 -12.66
N GLY A 20 -21.20 12.16 -12.90
CA GLY A 20 -20.29 13.21 -12.46
C GLY A 20 -20.28 13.42 -10.94
N CYS A 21 -21.42 13.31 -10.27
CA CYS A 21 -21.54 13.51 -8.82
C CYS A 21 -20.67 12.55 -7.99
N SER A 22 -20.57 11.28 -8.37
CA SER A 22 -19.72 10.32 -7.62
C SER A 22 -18.23 10.60 -7.77
N SER A 23 -17.80 11.03 -8.95
CA SER A 23 -16.41 11.44 -9.20
C SER A 23 -16.08 12.77 -8.52
N LEU A 24 -16.99 13.74 -8.56
CA LEU A 24 -16.84 15.03 -7.89
C LEU A 24 -16.72 14.84 -6.37
N ALA A 25 -17.60 14.06 -5.75
CA ALA A 25 -17.55 13.76 -4.32
C ALA A 25 -16.25 13.04 -3.92
N TYR A 26 -15.72 12.20 -4.80
CA TYR A 26 -14.42 11.56 -4.57
C TYR A 26 -13.27 12.58 -4.59
N TYR A 27 -13.16 13.40 -5.64
CA TYR A 27 -12.10 14.41 -5.71
C TYR A 27 -12.22 15.45 -4.59
N GLN A 28 -13.44 15.83 -4.22
CA GLN A 28 -13.68 16.71 -3.08
C GLN A 28 -13.07 16.12 -1.80
N GLN A 29 -13.35 14.85 -1.45
CA GLN A 29 -12.78 14.23 -0.25
C GLN A 29 -11.26 14.06 -0.34
N ALA A 30 -10.70 13.83 -1.53
CA ALA A 30 -9.26 13.73 -1.74
C ALA A 30 -8.58 15.08 -1.51
N VAL A 31 -9.12 16.16 -2.10
CA VAL A 31 -8.59 17.52 -1.93
C VAL A 31 -8.70 17.98 -0.48
N PHE A 32 -9.86 17.83 0.17
CA PHE A 32 -10.01 18.22 1.57
C PHE A 32 -9.13 17.41 2.51
N GLY A 33 -8.98 16.10 2.29
CA GLY A 33 -8.10 15.26 3.09
C GLY A 33 -6.63 15.67 2.94
N GLN A 34 -6.21 16.04 1.73
CA GLN A 34 -4.86 16.53 1.49
C GLN A 34 -4.64 17.92 2.13
N ILE A 35 -5.62 18.82 2.01
CA ILE A 35 -5.55 20.15 2.68
C ILE A 35 -5.49 19.98 4.19
N GLU A 36 -6.31 19.09 4.79
CA GLU A 36 -6.26 18.79 6.22
C GLU A 36 -4.86 18.33 6.65
N LEU A 37 -4.27 17.38 5.91
CA LEU A 37 -2.93 16.89 6.18
C LEU A 37 -1.90 18.03 6.11
N LEU A 38 -1.93 18.83 5.04
CA LEU A 38 -1.00 19.93 4.83
C LEU A 38 -1.15 21.03 5.89
N SER A 39 -2.37 21.30 6.37
CA SER A 39 -2.63 22.29 7.42
C SER A 39 -2.09 21.91 8.79
N LYS A 40 -1.85 20.61 9.02
CA LYS A 40 -1.28 20.07 10.26
C LYS A 40 0.25 19.97 10.25
N LYS A 41 0.89 20.36 9.15
CA LYS A 41 2.35 20.33 9.03
C LYS A 41 2.99 21.36 9.95
N ARG A 42 4.01 20.91 10.67
CA ARG A 42 4.92 21.74 11.44
C ARG A 42 6.35 21.48 10.96
N ASP A 43 7.16 22.53 10.90
CA ASP A 43 8.58 22.39 10.59
C ASP A 43 9.26 21.45 11.58
N LEU A 44 10.15 20.58 11.08
CA LEU A 44 10.77 19.55 11.91
C LEU A 44 11.70 20.18 12.98
N VAL A 45 12.39 21.28 12.67
CA VAL A 45 13.24 21.98 13.63
C VAL A 45 12.41 22.57 14.77
N GLU A 46 11.24 23.14 14.43
CA GLU A 46 10.29 23.64 15.44
C GLU A 46 9.80 22.51 16.35
N VAL A 47 9.35 21.38 15.78
CA VAL A 47 8.85 20.24 16.55
C VAL A 47 9.92 19.63 17.45
N LEU A 48 11.15 19.56 16.99
CA LEU A 48 12.27 19.00 17.76
C LEU A 48 12.68 19.87 18.95
N SER A 49 12.46 21.19 18.86
CA SER A 49 12.73 22.15 19.94
C SER A 49 11.57 22.31 20.92
N ASP A 50 10.36 21.89 20.52
CA ASP A 50 9.14 22.02 21.34
C ASP A 50 9.10 20.95 22.44
N VAL A 51 9.27 21.39 23.69
CA VAL A 51 9.28 20.49 24.87
C VAL A 51 7.90 19.91 25.17
N SER A 52 6.82 20.46 24.61
CA SER A 52 5.46 19.91 24.74
C SER A 52 5.25 18.64 23.90
N VAL A 53 6.09 18.42 22.87
CA VAL A 53 6.07 17.20 22.07
C VAL A 53 6.75 16.08 22.84
N PRO A 54 6.12 14.90 22.99
CA PRO A 54 6.71 13.77 23.72
C PRO A 54 8.12 13.44 23.24
N LEU A 55 9.01 13.11 24.20
CA LEU A 55 10.42 12.80 23.91
C LEU A 55 10.55 11.67 22.88
N GLU A 56 9.76 10.63 23.01
CA GLU A 56 9.72 9.48 22.09
C GLU A 56 9.46 9.92 20.63
N VAL A 57 8.51 10.83 20.44
CA VAL A 57 8.21 11.40 19.11
C VAL A 57 9.40 12.18 18.57
N ARG A 58 10.01 13.05 19.40
CA ARG A 58 11.19 13.83 18.99
C ARG A 58 12.39 12.94 18.64
N GLU A 59 12.61 11.85 19.38
CA GLU A 59 13.69 10.89 19.09
C GLU A 59 13.44 10.15 17.77
N LYS A 60 12.21 9.72 17.48
CA LYS A 60 11.84 9.13 16.19
C LYS A 60 12.02 10.11 15.03
N LEU A 61 11.68 11.37 15.23
CA LEU A 61 11.88 12.41 14.22
C LEU A 61 13.38 12.68 13.96
N ARG A 62 14.22 12.68 15.01
CA ARG A 62 15.68 12.73 14.83
C ARG A 62 16.24 11.50 14.10
N LEU A 63 15.68 10.32 14.37
CA LEU A 63 16.03 9.13 13.62
C LEU A 63 15.65 9.28 12.14
N ALA A 64 14.46 9.77 11.83
CA ALA A 64 14.03 10.00 10.46
C ALA A 64 14.96 10.96 9.71
N GLN A 65 15.45 12.04 10.35
CA GLN A 65 16.46 12.93 9.76
C GLN A 65 17.79 12.19 9.46
N ARG A 66 18.24 11.33 10.37
CA ARG A 66 19.44 10.54 10.09
C ARG A 66 19.22 9.54 8.95
N LEU A 67 18.02 8.96 8.85
CA LEU A 67 17.66 8.04 7.77
C LEU A 67 17.59 8.74 6.42
N THR A 68 17.03 9.95 6.32
CA THR A 68 17.02 10.72 5.07
C THR A 68 18.46 11.12 4.65
N THR A 69 19.29 11.57 5.59
CA THR A 69 20.71 11.84 5.31
C THR A 69 21.44 10.57 4.81
N PHE A 70 21.18 9.41 5.42
CA PHE A 70 21.75 8.14 4.98
C PHE A 70 21.21 7.73 3.59
N ALA A 71 19.91 7.91 3.34
CA ALA A 71 19.28 7.62 2.05
C ALA A 71 19.98 8.37 0.90
N GLU A 72 20.23 9.66 1.08
CA GLU A 72 20.91 10.49 0.09
C GLU A 72 22.39 10.07 -0.08
N ALA A 73 23.13 9.97 1.03
CA ALA A 73 24.57 9.80 0.99
C ALA A 73 25.04 8.37 0.67
N ARG A 74 24.24 7.34 0.98
CA ARG A 74 24.64 5.92 0.95
C ARG A 74 23.75 5.02 0.10
N VAL A 75 22.52 5.44 -0.19
CA VAL A 75 21.58 4.70 -1.04
C VAL A 75 21.39 5.41 -2.38
N GLY A 76 21.73 6.71 -2.48
CA GLY A 76 21.59 7.50 -3.69
C GLY A 76 20.15 7.94 -3.96
N LEU A 77 19.29 7.96 -2.94
CA LEU A 77 17.87 8.34 -3.10
C LEU A 77 17.72 9.87 -3.07
N PRO A 78 16.85 10.44 -3.93
CA PRO A 78 16.58 11.87 -3.90
C PRO A 78 15.72 12.21 -2.67
N VAL A 79 16.24 13.03 -1.77
CA VAL A 79 15.52 13.44 -0.54
C VAL A 79 14.85 14.79 -0.73
N GLY A 80 15.57 15.76 -1.29
CA GLY A 80 15.09 17.14 -1.44
C GLY A 80 14.61 17.71 -0.11
N SER A 81 13.35 18.15 -0.07
CA SER A 81 12.67 18.65 1.15
C SER A 81 11.55 17.69 1.64
N THR A 82 11.57 16.44 1.22
CA THR A 82 10.68 15.40 1.74
C THR A 82 11.11 15.01 3.14
N PHE A 83 10.13 14.88 4.04
CA PHE A 83 10.34 14.58 5.46
C PHE A 83 10.99 15.69 6.29
N ASP A 84 11.00 16.96 5.81
CA ASP A 84 11.44 18.13 6.59
C ASP A 84 10.38 18.65 7.58
N SER A 85 9.23 18.01 7.63
CA SER A 85 8.11 18.39 8.48
C SER A 85 7.45 17.19 9.13
N TYR A 86 6.70 17.44 10.19
CA TYR A 86 5.88 16.46 10.90
C TYR A 86 4.41 16.88 10.87
N ALA A 87 3.50 15.92 10.76
CA ALA A 87 2.07 16.17 10.91
C ALA A 87 1.40 15.09 11.76
N ASP A 88 0.71 15.52 12.83
CA ASP A 88 -0.18 14.66 13.59
C ASP A 88 -1.61 14.77 13.04
N ILE A 89 -2.04 13.72 12.37
CA ILE A 89 -3.38 13.64 11.75
C ILE A 89 -4.42 13.03 12.68
N ASP A 90 -4.06 12.69 13.91
CA ASP A 90 -4.94 12.13 14.94
C ASP A 90 -5.76 10.92 14.48
N ARG A 91 -5.13 10.05 13.69
CA ARG A 91 -5.72 8.79 13.22
C ARG A 91 -4.64 7.78 12.85
N PRO A 92 -4.95 6.46 12.88
CA PRO A 92 -3.95 5.40 12.70
C PRO A 92 -3.52 5.18 11.24
N TYR A 93 -4.27 5.73 10.27
CA TYR A 93 -3.97 5.61 8.83
C TYR A 93 -4.22 6.93 8.13
N VAL A 94 -3.36 7.26 7.18
CA VAL A 94 -3.50 8.47 6.37
C VAL A 94 -4.58 8.29 5.30
N VAL A 95 -4.64 7.12 4.67
CA VAL A 95 -5.58 6.77 3.61
C VAL A 95 -6.07 5.33 3.82
N TRP A 96 -7.29 5.03 3.38
CA TRP A 96 -7.83 3.67 3.26
C TRP A 96 -7.95 3.34 1.77
N ASN A 97 -7.18 2.36 1.31
CA ASN A 97 -7.25 1.85 -0.05
C ASN A 97 -8.33 0.79 -0.18
N VAL A 98 -9.22 0.98 -1.15
CA VAL A 98 -10.23 0.01 -1.56
C VAL A 98 -9.74 -0.70 -2.81
N VAL A 99 -9.51 -2.00 -2.71
CA VAL A 99 -9.16 -2.89 -3.82
C VAL A 99 -10.38 -3.73 -4.16
N ALA A 100 -10.66 -3.95 -5.43
CA ALA A 100 -11.77 -4.78 -5.88
C ALA A 100 -11.36 -5.68 -7.04
N THR A 101 -11.86 -6.91 -7.05
CA THR A 101 -11.73 -7.86 -8.16
C THR A 101 -13.10 -8.42 -8.51
N PRO A 102 -13.39 -8.81 -9.76
CA PRO A 102 -14.56 -9.64 -10.03
C PRO A 102 -14.51 -10.93 -9.21
N GLU A 103 -15.66 -11.50 -8.89
CA GLU A 103 -15.77 -12.70 -8.03
C GLU A 103 -14.93 -13.88 -8.52
N LEU A 104 -14.83 -14.06 -9.85
CA LEU A 104 -14.10 -15.15 -10.50
C LEU A 104 -12.94 -14.61 -11.35
N SER A 105 -12.16 -13.68 -10.79
CA SER A 105 -10.95 -13.13 -11.43
C SER A 105 -9.92 -12.71 -10.38
N MET A 106 -8.65 -12.84 -10.72
CA MET A 106 -7.53 -12.30 -9.94
C MET A 106 -7.03 -10.96 -10.48
N ILE A 107 -7.65 -10.45 -11.57
CA ILE A 107 -7.31 -9.15 -12.15
C ILE A 107 -8.06 -8.06 -11.38
N PRO A 108 -7.36 -7.14 -10.69
CA PRO A 108 -8.01 -6.09 -9.94
C PRO A 108 -8.66 -5.06 -10.88
N LYS A 109 -9.75 -4.45 -10.39
CA LYS A 109 -10.32 -3.28 -11.02
C LYS A 109 -9.33 -2.12 -10.92
N THR A 110 -9.15 -1.39 -12.02
CA THR A 110 -8.32 -0.19 -12.06
C THR A 110 -9.16 1.08 -12.01
N TRP A 111 -8.57 2.14 -11.48
CA TRP A 111 -9.09 3.52 -11.48
C TRP A 111 -8.00 4.44 -11.98
N CYS A 112 -8.36 5.31 -12.93
CA CYS A 112 -7.39 6.20 -13.57
C CYS A 112 -7.50 7.61 -13.00
N PHE A 113 -6.36 8.21 -12.68
CA PHE A 113 -6.22 9.54 -12.09
C PHE A 113 -5.27 10.40 -12.94
N PRO A 114 -5.44 11.73 -12.97
CA PRO A 114 -4.66 12.60 -13.87
C PRO A 114 -3.13 12.55 -13.67
N ILE A 115 -2.66 12.29 -12.42
CA ILE A 115 -1.23 12.29 -12.07
C ILE A 115 -0.71 10.86 -11.91
N ALA A 116 -1.40 10.05 -11.11
CA ALA A 116 -0.95 8.70 -10.77
C ALA A 116 -1.17 7.68 -11.91
N GLY A 117 -1.88 8.06 -12.99
CA GLY A 117 -2.30 7.10 -13.99
C GLY A 117 -3.36 6.12 -13.50
N CYS A 118 -3.40 4.92 -14.06
CA CYS A 118 -4.36 3.88 -13.70
C CYS A 118 -3.76 2.96 -12.63
N VAL A 119 -4.36 2.93 -11.45
CA VAL A 119 -3.92 2.12 -10.30
C VAL A 119 -4.97 1.10 -9.89
N SER A 120 -4.56 0.02 -9.24
CA SER A 120 -5.43 -1.09 -8.82
C SER A 120 -6.17 -0.85 -7.50
N TYR A 121 -6.19 0.37 -7.01
CA TYR A 121 -6.89 0.75 -5.78
C TYR A 121 -7.50 2.14 -5.88
N ARG A 122 -8.42 2.44 -4.95
CA ARG A 122 -8.99 3.79 -4.78
C ARG A 122 -8.85 4.23 -3.34
N GLY A 123 -8.09 5.32 -3.11
CA GLY A 123 -7.76 5.84 -1.78
C GLY A 123 -8.82 6.78 -1.21
N TYR A 124 -9.09 6.67 0.08
CA TYR A 124 -10.01 7.53 0.82
C TYR A 124 -9.37 8.03 2.12
N PHE A 125 -9.43 9.33 2.38
CA PHE A 125 -9.01 9.90 3.66
C PHE A 125 -10.00 9.58 4.80
N SER A 126 -11.22 9.19 4.49
CA SER A 126 -12.25 8.77 5.44
C SER A 126 -12.51 7.27 5.36
N HIS A 127 -12.39 6.56 6.49
CA HIS A 127 -12.71 5.15 6.59
C HIS A 127 -14.18 4.85 6.26
N GLU A 128 -15.09 5.72 6.72
CA GLU A 128 -16.51 5.55 6.46
C GLU A 128 -16.85 5.68 4.97
N LYS A 129 -16.23 6.64 4.27
CA LYS A 129 -16.38 6.77 2.81
C LYS A 129 -15.80 5.56 2.06
N ALA A 130 -14.66 5.02 2.53
CA ALA A 130 -14.09 3.78 1.99
C ALA A 130 -15.05 2.59 2.17
N LYS A 131 -15.64 2.42 3.36
CA LYS A 131 -16.63 1.37 3.64
C LYS A 131 -17.87 1.50 2.76
N LEU A 132 -18.43 2.71 2.62
CA LEU A 132 -19.58 2.95 1.78
C LEU A 132 -19.30 2.59 0.32
N PHE A 133 -18.15 3.01 -0.20
CA PHE A 133 -17.75 2.66 -1.56
C PHE A 133 -17.51 1.15 -1.73
N ALA A 134 -16.83 0.51 -0.78
CA ALA A 134 -16.67 -0.94 -0.77
C ALA A 134 -18.01 -1.69 -0.74
N HIS A 135 -18.99 -1.19 0.01
CA HIS A 135 -20.34 -1.75 0.02
C HIS A 135 -20.99 -1.69 -1.36
N THR A 136 -20.92 -0.54 -2.06
CA THR A 136 -21.48 -0.43 -3.42
C THR A 136 -20.82 -1.37 -4.42
N LEU A 137 -19.52 -1.65 -4.27
CA LEU A 137 -18.82 -2.61 -5.12
C LEU A 137 -19.25 -4.05 -4.81
N ARG A 138 -19.42 -4.41 -3.54
CA ARG A 138 -19.93 -5.74 -3.14
C ARG A 138 -21.34 -5.99 -3.69
N GLN A 139 -22.23 -4.99 -3.66
CA GLN A 139 -23.55 -5.08 -4.26
C GLN A 139 -23.51 -5.32 -5.78
N ARG A 140 -22.40 -4.96 -6.44
CA ARG A 140 -22.16 -5.21 -7.87
C ARG A 140 -21.42 -6.53 -8.14
N GLY A 141 -21.29 -7.40 -7.13
CA GLY A 141 -20.66 -8.72 -7.27
C GLY A 141 -19.13 -8.71 -7.24
N TYR A 142 -18.49 -7.63 -6.75
CA TYR A 142 -17.04 -7.63 -6.57
C TYR A 142 -16.63 -8.20 -5.22
N ASP A 143 -15.54 -8.95 -5.20
CA ASP A 143 -14.74 -9.17 -4.00
C ASP A 143 -14.00 -7.87 -3.66
N VAL A 144 -14.06 -7.44 -2.40
CA VAL A 144 -13.53 -6.13 -2.00
C VAL A 144 -12.74 -6.23 -0.70
N ALA A 145 -11.53 -5.68 -0.72
CA ALA A 145 -10.69 -5.47 0.46
C ALA A 145 -10.54 -3.98 0.76
N ILE A 146 -10.46 -3.63 2.05
CA ILE A 146 -10.08 -2.30 2.53
C ILE A 146 -8.82 -2.44 3.34
N THR A 147 -7.79 -1.66 3.01
CA THR A 147 -6.50 -1.67 3.70
C THR A 147 -6.14 -0.25 4.13
N GLY A 148 -5.83 -0.06 5.41
CA GLY A 148 -5.28 1.20 5.91
C GLY A 148 -3.83 1.37 5.48
N VAL A 149 -3.50 2.55 4.98
CA VAL A 149 -2.16 2.96 4.55
C VAL A 149 -1.63 3.98 5.56
N ARG A 150 -0.43 3.76 6.07
CA ARG A 150 0.16 4.61 7.12
C ARG A 150 1.02 5.75 6.59
N ALA A 151 1.56 5.58 5.38
CA ALA A 151 2.25 6.65 4.64
C ALA A 151 1.95 6.51 3.15
N TYR A 152 2.13 7.55 2.40
CA TYR A 152 2.10 7.53 0.94
C TYR A 152 2.94 8.69 0.41
N SER A 153 3.53 8.51 -0.75
CA SER A 153 4.26 9.54 -1.46
C SER A 153 3.34 10.32 -2.39
N THR A 154 3.51 11.62 -2.43
CA THR A 154 2.92 12.47 -3.47
C THR A 154 3.81 12.59 -4.71
N LEU A 155 4.76 11.69 -4.88
CA LEU A 155 5.72 11.65 -5.98
C LEU A 155 6.52 12.96 -6.11
N GLY A 156 6.80 13.63 -4.98
CA GLY A 156 7.53 14.90 -4.96
C GLY A 156 6.68 16.14 -5.32
N TRP A 157 5.38 15.99 -5.64
CA TRP A 157 4.48 17.14 -5.91
C TRP A 157 4.26 18.01 -4.68
N PHE A 158 4.26 17.41 -3.50
CA PHE A 158 4.22 18.11 -2.22
C PHE A 158 5.41 17.65 -1.38
N LYS A 159 5.82 18.50 -0.44
CA LYS A 159 6.81 18.13 0.58
C LYS A 159 6.13 17.23 1.59
N ASP A 160 6.22 15.92 1.41
CA ASP A 160 5.52 14.97 2.27
C ASP A 160 6.07 15.00 3.71
N PRO A 161 5.21 15.13 4.74
CA PRO A 161 5.64 15.14 6.13
C PRO A 161 5.85 13.71 6.66
N ILE A 162 6.64 13.58 7.73
CA ILE A 162 6.56 12.42 8.61
C ILE A 162 5.23 12.48 9.35
N LEU A 163 4.49 11.37 9.39
CA LEU A 163 3.18 11.33 10.01
C LEU A 163 3.21 10.62 11.38
N ASN A 164 2.30 11.00 12.29
CA ASN A 164 2.10 10.30 13.56
C ASN A 164 1.81 8.79 13.37
N THR A 165 1.27 8.40 12.23
CA THR A 165 0.93 7.01 11.89
C THR A 165 2.12 6.05 11.87
N VAL A 166 3.36 6.58 11.73
CA VAL A 166 4.60 5.79 11.61
C VAL A 166 5.56 5.97 12.79
N ILE A 167 5.23 6.84 13.75
CA ILE A 167 6.11 7.13 14.92
C ILE A 167 6.37 5.90 15.78
N HIS A 168 5.39 4.99 15.88
CA HIS A 168 5.51 3.77 16.68
C HIS A 168 6.21 2.60 15.95
N TYR A 169 6.74 2.84 14.75
CA TYR A 169 7.51 1.82 14.05
C TYR A 169 8.84 1.55 14.78
N SER A 170 9.31 0.31 14.74
CA SER A 170 10.69 0.00 15.10
C SER A 170 11.65 0.74 14.15
N ASP A 171 12.89 0.95 14.57
CA ASP A 171 13.86 1.70 13.77
C ASP A 171 14.08 1.08 12.38
N PRO A 172 14.19 -0.25 12.21
CA PRO A 172 14.28 -0.86 10.89
C PRO A 172 12.99 -0.71 10.04
N GLU A 173 11.81 -0.67 10.68
CA GLU A 173 10.56 -0.44 9.96
C GLU A 173 10.43 0.99 9.46
N LEU A 174 10.88 1.96 10.26
CA LEU A 174 10.91 3.35 9.86
C LEU A 174 11.93 3.57 8.72
N ALA A 175 13.09 2.93 8.79
CA ALA A 175 14.08 2.96 7.71
C ALA A 175 13.51 2.37 6.41
N SER A 176 12.91 1.18 6.48
CA SER A 176 12.23 0.55 5.34
C SER A 176 11.21 1.49 4.71
N LEU A 177 10.34 2.11 5.52
CA LEU A 177 9.34 3.02 5.02
C LEU A 177 9.95 4.24 4.31
N ILE A 178 10.90 4.90 4.93
CA ILE A 178 11.52 6.11 4.37
C ILE A 178 12.20 5.78 3.03
N PHE A 179 12.93 4.69 2.94
CA PHE A 179 13.61 4.30 1.69
C PHE A 179 12.61 3.89 0.60
N HIS A 180 11.50 3.22 0.98
CA HIS A 180 10.40 2.90 0.08
C HIS A 180 9.80 4.17 -0.54
N GLU A 181 9.35 5.11 0.29
CA GLU A 181 8.70 6.34 -0.19
C GLU A 181 9.64 7.24 -1.01
N LEU A 182 10.92 7.30 -0.64
CA LEU A 182 11.92 8.05 -1.41
C LEU A 182 12.21 7.40 -2.77
N SER A 183 12.12 6.07 -2.88
CA SER A 183 12.35 5.38 -4.15
C SER A 183 11.34 5.76 -5.23
N HIS A 184 10.10 6.07 -4.85
CA HIS A 184 9.08 6.57 -5.77
C HIS A 184 9.40 7.95 -6.36
N GLN A 185 10.29 8.72 -5.73
CA GLN A 185 10.77 9.99 -6.30
C GLN A 185 11.94 9.77 -7.26
N MET A 186 12.63 8.63 -7.19
CA MET A 186 13.71 8.27 -8.10
C MET A 186 13.18 7.74 -9.43
N ILE A 187 12.25 6.78 -9.38
CA ILE A 187 11.63 6.16 -10.55
C ILE A 187 10.15 5.97 -10.29
N TYR A 188 9.32 6.51 -11.18
CA TYR A 188 7.89 6.25 -11.21
C TYR A 188 7.41 6.11 -12.64
N ILE A 189 6.87 4.94 -12.98
CA ILE A 189 6.29 4.64 -14.29
C ILE A 189 4.78 4.74 -14.16
N SER A 190 4.18 5.70 -14.88
CA SER A 190 2.73 5.85 -14.92
C SER A 190 2.07 4.57 -15.44
N ASP A 191 0.93 4.22 -14.85
CA ASP A 191 0.13 3.03 -15.18
C ASP A 191 0.76 1.67 -14.81
N ASP A 192 1.96 1.63 -14.22
CA ASP A 192 2.62 0.39 -13.79
C ASP A 192 2.88 0.37 -12.28
N SER A 193 1.80 0.20 -11.49
CA SER A 193 1.92 0.04 -10.05
C SER A 193 2.74 -1.18 -9.64
N ILE A 194 2.74 -2.26 -10.43
CA ILE A 194 3.48 -3.49 -10.13
C ILE A 194 4.99 -3.22 -10.17
N PHE A 195 5.44 -2.53 -11.21
CA PHE A 195 6.84 -2.11 -11.33
C PHE A 195 7.23 -1.19 -10.16
N ASN A 196 6.47 -0.12 -9.95
CA ASN A 196 6.79 0.92 -8.97
C ASN A 196 6.90 0.36 -7.55
N GLU A 197 5.93 -0.44 -7.12
CA GLU A 197 5.92 -1.02 -5.77
C GLU A 197 6.97 -2.12 -5.60
N SER A 198 7.22 -2.94 -6.64
CA SER A 198 8.26 -3.97 -6.58
C SER A 198 9.66 -3.36 -6.53
N PHE A 199 9.92 -2.30 -7.30
CA PHE A 199 11.16 -1.53 -7.24
C PHE A 199 11.37 -0.94 -5.85
N ALA A 200 10.36 -0.22 -5.33
CA ALA A 200 10.41 0.37 -3.99
C ALA A 200 10.65 -0.68 -2.90
N THR A 201 10.04 -1.86 -3.02
CA THR A 201 10.26 -2.99 -2.09
C THR A 201 11.72 -3.48 -2.09
N VAL A 202 12.39 -3.54 -3.24
CA VAL A 202 13.81 -3.96 -3.28
C VAL A 202 14.72 -2.87 -2.72
N VAL A 203 14.47 -1.60 -3.08
CA VAL A 203 15.22 -0.46 -2.54
C VAL A 203 15.09 -0.37 -1.02
N GLU A 204 13.88 -0.53 -0.47
CA GLU A 204 13.67 -0.52 0.99
C GLU A 204 14.45 -1.64 1.68
N GLN A 205 14.48 -2.84 1.10
CA GLN A 205 15.16 -4.00 1.68
C GLN A 205 16.68 -3.78 1.72
N GLU A 206 17.24 -3.40 0.60
CA GLU A 206 18.68 -3.17 0.48
C GLU A 206 19.13 -1.93 1.27
N GLY A 207 18.41 -0.82 1.17
CA GLY A 207 18.69 0.39 1.93
C GLY A 207 18.66 0.14 3.45
N THR A 208 17.68 -0.60 3.94
CA THR A 208 17.60 -0.95 5.37
C THR A 208 18.72 -1.88 5.79
N ARG A 209 19.11 -2.85 4.96
CA ARG A 209 20.26 -3.73 5.22
C ARG A 209 21.55 -2.91 5.36
N ARG A 210 21.84 -2.03 4.39
CA ARG A 210 23.01 -1.14 4.43
C ARG A 210 23.01 -0.24 5.67
N TRP A 211 21.84 0.30 6.02
CA TRP A 211 21.71 1.15 7.19
C TRP A 211 22.03 0.40 8.49
N LEU A 212 21.49 -0.80 8.68
CA LEU A 212 21.74 -1.63 9.85
C LEU A 212 23.24 -2.02 9.97
N GLU A 213 23.88 -2.33 8.86
CA GLU A 213 25.31 -2.67 8.83
C GLU A 213 26.20 -1.46 9.16
N ASN A 214 25.84 -0.25 8.68
CA ASN A 214 26.63 0.96 8.89
C ASN A 214 26.45 1.62 10.27
N THR A 215 25.31 1.43 10.92
CA THR A 215 24.98 2.15 12.15
C THR A 215 25.30 1.39 13.43
N GLY A 216 25.93 0.22 13.33
CA GLY A 216 26.40 -0.54 14.49
C GLY A 216 25.26 -1.12 15.34
N HIS A 217 24.11 -1.44 14.74
CA HIS A 217 23.00 -2.14 15.38
C HIS A 217 22.99 -3.65 15.07
N PRO A 218 24.05 -4.42 15.41
CA PRO A 218 24.14 -5.83 15.06
C PRO A 218 23.00 -6.65 15.63
N ASP A 219 22.52 -6.27 16.81
CA ASP A 219 21.41 -6.96 17.49
C ASP A 219 20.07 -6.84 16.73
N ALA A 220 19.89 -5.82 15.89
CA ALA A 220 18.70 -5.62 15.09
C ALA A 220 18.73 -6.37 13.76
N ILE A 221 19.91 -6.79 13.26
CA ILE A 221 20.06 -7.44 11.95
C ILE A 221 19.34 -8.79 11.92
N ILE A 222 19.60 -9.65 12.90
CA ILE A 222 18.99 -11.01 12.94
C ILE A 222 17.46 -10.97 13.07
N PRO A 223 16.89 -10.18 14.00
CA PRO A 223 15.43 -10.00 14.07
C PRO A 223 14.84 -9.47 12.76
N TYR A 224 15.46 -8.46 12.15
CA TYR A 224 15.01 -7.89 10.88
C TYR A 224 15.03 -8.93 9.75
N GLN A 225 16.13 -9.66 9.57
CA GLN A 225 16.25 -10.72 8.56
C GLN A 225 15.25 -11.84 8.80
N THR A 226 15.00 -12.22 10.06
CA THR A 226 14.01 -13.24 10.41
C THR A 226 12.61 -12.78 10.04
N LYS A 227 12.26 -11.53 10.36
CA LYS A 227 10.98 -10.92 9.97
C LYS A 227 10.82 -10.89 8.45
N LYS A 228 11.85 -10.48 7.71
CA LYS A 228 11.82 -10.43 6.24
C LYS A 228 11.68 -11.84 5.62
N ARG A 229 12.37 -12.87 6.14
CA ARG A 229 12.20 -14.25 5.68
C ARG A 229 10.77 -14.76 5.90
N ARG A 230 10.19 -14.50 7.08
CA ARG A 230 8.78 -14.87 7.34
C ARG A 230 7.82 -14.13 6.42
N GLN A 231 8.06 -12.86 6.17
CA GLN A 231 7.29 -12.05 5.22
C GLN A 231 7.35 -12.65 3.81
N GLN A 232 8.54 -12.97 3.31
CA GLN A 232 8.73 -13.59 2.00
C GLN A 232 8.01 -14.93 1.90
N THR A 233 8.12 -15.79 2.95
CA THR A 233 7.42 -17.09 2.98
C THR A 233 5.90 -16.92 2.94
N PHE A 234 5.36 -15.96 3.71
CA PHE A 234 3.92 -15.68 3.72
C PHE A 234 3.43 -15.13 2.38
N ILE A 235 4.20 -14.22 1.79
CA ILE A 235 3.91 -13.66 0.46
C ILE A 235 3.96 -14.75 -0.60
N SER A 236 4.98 -15.62 -0.59
CA SER A 236 5.08 -16.75 -1.52
C SER A 236 3.87 -17.68 -1.41
N LEU A 237 3.37 -17.91 -0.19
CA LEU A 237 2.15 -18.66 0.02
C LEU A 237 0.95 -17.96 -0.65
N ILE A 238 0.78 -16.66 -0.44
CA ILE A 238 -0.31 -15.88 -1.07
C ILE A 238 -0.21 -15.94 -2.60
N MET A 239 0.99 -15.73 -3.15
CA MET A 239 1.21 -15.73 -4.60
C MET A 239 0.90 -17.09 -5.23
N ASN A 240 1.33 -18.19 -4.60
CA ASN A 240 1.00 -19.54 -5.05
C ASN A 240 -0.53 -19.76 -5.12
N TYR A 241 -1.27 -19.38 -4.08
CA TYR A 241 -2.74 -19.51 -4.09
C TYR A 241 -3.42 -18.52 -5.05
N ARG A 242 -2.85 -17.34 -5.28
CA ARG A 242 -3.30 -16.41 -6.32
C ARG A 242 -3.21 -17.04 -7.71
N ASP A 243 -2.10 -17.72 -8.00
CA ASP A 243 -1.88 -18.37 -9.30
C ASP A 243 -2.82 -19.58 -9.49
N LEU A 244 -3.00 -20.42 -8.46
CA LEU A 244 -3.99 -21.50 -8.47
C LEU A 244 -5.43 -20.98 -8.69
N LEU A 245 -5.80 -19.87 -8.05
CA LEU A 245 -7.10 -19.23 -8.29
C LEU A 245 -7.22 -18.72 -9.74
N SER A 246 -6.16 -18.13 -10.29
CA SER A 246 -6.14 -17.67 -11.68
C SER A 246 -6.34 -18.84 -12.67
N GLU A 247 -5.71 -19.98 -12.43
CA GLU A 247 -5.90 -21.20 -13.23
C GLU A 247 -7.34 -21.70 -13.17
N ILE A 248 -7.93 -21.77 -11.97
CA ILE A 248 -9.33 -22.20 -11.79
C ILE A 248 -10.28 -21.24 -12.50
N PHE A 249 -10.06 -19.94 -12.40
CA PHE A 249 -10.94 -18.96 -13.05
C PHE A 249 -10.77 -18.95 -14.57
N GLY A 250 -9.60 -19.29 -15.09
CA GLY A 250 -9.33 -19.47 -16.53
C GLY A 250 -9.84 -20.79 -17.11
N ALA A 251 -10.17 -21.77 -16.27
CA ALA A 251 -10.62 -23.07 -16.73
C ALA A 251 -11.98 -23.00 -17.46
N ASN A 252 -12.15 -23.83 -18.49
CA ASN A 252 -13.44 -23.98 -19.19
C ASN A 252 -14.41 -24.83 -18.37
N GLN A 253 -14.88 -24.31 -17.24
CA GLN A 253 -15.77 -24.95 -16.31
C GLN A 253 -16.90 -23.98 -15.89
N PRO A 254 -18.07 -24.48 -15.48
CA PRO A 254 -19.18 -23.65 -15.00
C PRO A 254 -18.80 -22.78 -13.80
N ASP A 255 -19.41 -21.60 -13.67
CA ASP A 255 -19.12 -20.66 -12.59
C ASP A 255 -19.34 -21.25 -11.19
N ASP A 256 -20.35 -22.10 -11.01
CA ASP A 256 -20.62 -22.77 -9.74
C ASP A 256 -19.49 -23.72 -9.34
N TRP A 257 -18.89 -24.42 -10.30
CA TRP A 257 -17.70 -25.24 -10.06
C TRP A 257 -16.52 -24.34 -9.63
N LYS A 258 -16.29 -23.22 -10.33
CA LYS A 258 -15.23 -22.24 -9.98
C LYS A 258 -15.42 -21.69 -8.58
N ARG A 259 -16.67 -21.36 -8.19
CA ARG A 259 -17.00 -20.91 -6.83
C ARG A 259 -16.68 -21.97 -5.78
N ALA A 260 -17.05 -23.22 -6.04
CA ALA A 260 -16.75 -24.33 -5.15
C ALA A 260 -15.22 -24.53 -4.97
N GLN A 261 -14.47 -24.54 -6.08
CA GLN A 261 -13.00 -24.64 -6.02
C GLN A 261 -12.33 -23.47 -5.30
N LYS A 262 -12.84 -22.25 -5.50
CA LYS A 262 -12.39 -21.06 -4.76
C LYS A 262 -12.52 -21.27 -3.25
N GLN A 263 -13.64 -21.75 -2.75
CA GLN A 263 -13.84 -22.00 -1.32
C GLN A 263 -12.89 -23.09 -0.78
N ILE A 264 -12.69 -24.15 -1.55
CA ILE A 264 -11.74 -25.22 -1.20
C ILE A 264 -10.32 -24.64 -1.07
N LEU A 265 -9.86 -23.83 -2.05
CA LEU A 265 -8.53 -23.22 -2.02
C LEU A 265 -8.35 -22.27 -0.84
N PHE A 266 -9.34 -21.44 -0.51
CA PHE A 266 -9.27 -20.59 0.69
C PHE A 266 -9.17 -21.43 1.98
N GLY A 267 -9.86 -22.57 2.03
CA GLY A 267 -9.75 -23.52 3.13
C GLY A 267 -8.34 -24.13 3.25
N HIS A 268 -7.75 -24.51 2.12
CA HIS A 268 -6.38 -25.03 2.08
C HIS A 268 -5.35 -23.96 2.45
N PHE A 269 -5.49 -22.74 1.94
CA PHE A 269 -4.63 -21.60 2.30
C PHE A 269 -4.58 -21.38 3.82
N LYS A 270 -5.75 -21.40 4.48
CA LYS A 270 -5.82 -21.27 5.94
C LYS A 270 -5.11 -22.41 6.67
N LYS A 271 -5.15 -23.63 6.14
CA LYS A 271 -4.44 -24.78 6.72
C LYS A 271 -2.93 -24.64 6.54
N GLU A 272 -2.45 -24.22 5.36
CA GLU A 272 -1.03 -23.98 5.11
C GLU A 272 -0.47 -22.85 5.99
N TYR A 273 -1.21 -21.77 6.19
CA TYR A 273 -0.80 -20.73 7.14
C TYR A 273 -0.63 -21.28 8.57
N LYS A 274 -1.52 -22.15 9.04
CA LYS A 274 -1.37 -22.76 10.37
C LYS A 274 -0.08 -23.58 10.48
N LYS A 275 0.34 -24.28 9.41
CA LYS A 275 1.63 -24.98 9.37
C LYS A 275 2.80 -24.01 9.46
N LEU A 276 2.78 -22.92 8.67
CA LEU A 276 3.80 -21.85 8.75
C LEU A 276 3.89 -21.24 10.13
N LYS A 277 2.75 -20.93 10.75
CA LYS A 277 2.71 -20.39 12.11
C LYS A 277 3.36 -21.33 13.11
N HIS A 278 3.12 -22.64 13.01
CA HIS A 278 3.77 -23.64 13.84
C HIS A 278 5.29 -23.65 13.63
N GLN A 279 5.77 -23.61 12.37
CA GLN A 279 7.21 -23.51 12.05
C GLN A 279 7.86 -22.22 12.59
N TRP A 280 7.09 -21.17 12.79
CA TRP A 280 7.53 -19.89 13.35
C TRP A 280 7.34 -19.80 14.87
N ASN A 281 7.22 -20.95 15.54
CA ASN A 281 7.03 -21.04 16.99
C ASN A 281 5.80 -20.24 17.50
N GLY A 282 4.72 -20.25 16.74
CA GLY A 282 3.47 -19.60 17.09
C GLY A 282 3.39 -18.09 16.82
N ASP A 283 4.33 -17.52 16.05
CA ASP A 283 4.32 -16.11 15.68
C ASP A 283 2.95 -15.67 15.12
N SER A 284 2.39 -14.61 15.68
CA SER A 284 1.03 -14.13 15.40
C SER A 284 0.98 -12.94 14.42
N THR A 285 2.11 -12.58 13.81
CA THR A 285 2.24 -11.37 12.95
C THR A 285 1.14 -11.28 11.89
N TYR A 286 0.71 -12.39 11.31
CA TYR A 286 -0.30 -12.43 10.25
C TYR A 286 -1.69 -12.85 10.71
N ASP A 287 -1.92 -13.11 12.01
CA ASP A 287 -3.21 -13.57 12.53
C ASP A 287 -4.33 -12.56 12.26
N ALA A 288 -4.05 -11.27 12.44
CA ALA A 288 -5.02 -10.21 12.17
C ALA A 288 -5.40 -10.13 10.67
N TRP A 289 -4.46 -10.44 9.77
CA TRP A 289 -4.74 -10.54 8.34
C TRP A 289 -5.55 -11.80 8.01
N MET A 290 -5.21 -12.93 8.61
CA MET A 290 -5.87 -14.22 8.43
C MET A 290 -7.29 -14.30 9.04
N SER A 291 -7.57 -13.48 10.05
CA SER A 291 -8.90 -13.41 10.67
C SER A 291 -9.95 -12.67 9.82
N ARG A 292 -9.52 -11.99 8.77
CA ARG A 292 -10.42 -11.30 7.85
C ARG A 292 -11.26 -12.29 7.05
N ASN A 293 -12.40 -11.82 6.53
CA ASN A 293 -13.14 -12.57 5.51
C ASN A 293 -12.40 -12.45 4.17
N LEU A 294 -11.39 -13.33 4.00
CA LEU A 294 -10.48 -13.29 2.84
C LEU A 294 -11.24 -13.54 1.54
N ASN A 295 -10.87 -12.81 0.50
CA ASN A 295 -11.40 -12.93 -0.85
C ASN A 295 -10.31 -12.56 -1.88
N ASN A 296 -10.62 -12.63 -3.17
CA ASN A 296 -9.67 -12.40 -4.26
C ASN A 296 -8.95 -11.04 -4.15
N ALA A 297 -9.63 -9.98 -3.68
CA ALA A 297 -9.03 -8.65 -3.59
C ALA A 297 -7.87 -8.59 -2.59
N HIS A 298 -7.87 -9.43 -1.54
CA HIS A 298 -6.76 -9.52 -0.60
C HIS A 298 -5.51 -10.11 -1.26
N PHE A 299 -5.66 -11.12 -2.12
CA PHE A 299 -4.54 -11.73 -2.82
C PHE A 299 -4.05 -10.88 -4.00
N ALA A 300 -4.97 -10.25 -4.72
CA ALA A 300 -4.63 -9.35 -5.82
C ALA A 300 -3.77 -8.16 -5.36
N SER A 301 -4.10 -7.58 -4.20
CA SER A 301 -3.31 -6.46 -3.64
C SER A 301 -1.88 -6.86 -3.30
N THR A 302 -1.64 -8.08 -2.82
CA THR A 302 -0.29 -8.58 -2.55
C THR A 302 0.55 -8.69 -3.81
N GLY A 303 -0.04 -9.14 -4.93
CA GLY A 303 0.63 -9.24 -6.21
C GLY A 303 1.18 -7.91 -6.73
N THR A 304 0.51 -6.80 -6.44
CA THR A 304 0.96 -5.46 -6.84
C THR A 304 2.35 -5.13 -6.28
N TYR A 305 2.64 -5.53 -5.05
CA TYR A 305 3.89 -5.16 -4.37
C TYR A 305 5.06 -6.12 -4.62
N TYR A 306 4.80 -7.39 -5.00
CA TYR A 306 5.84 -8.41 -4.92
C TYR A 306 6.12 -9.16 -6.23
N HIS A 307 5.37 -8.87 -7.28
CA HIS A 307 5.46 -9.64 -8.53
C HIS A 307 6.85 -9.58 -9.18
N TYR A 308 7.48 -8.41 -9.25
CA TYR A 308 8.80 -8.22 -9.84
C TYR A 308 9.96 -8.16 -8.84
N VAL A 309 9.70 -8.34 -7.55
CA VAL A 309 10.77 -8.34 -6.52
C VAL A 309 11.89 -9.33 -6.85
N PRO A 310 11.64 -10.61 -7.24
CA PRO A 310 12.73 -11.53 -7.60
C PRO A 310 13.57 -11.03 -8.78
N VAL A 311 12.94 -10.40 -9.77
CA VAL A 311 13.64 -9.84 -10.95
C VAL A 311 14.56 -8.70 -10.54
N PHE A 312 14.07 -7.75 -9.74
CA PHE A 312 14.88 -6.63 -9.25
C PHE A 312 16.00 -7.08 -8.31
N GLN A 313 15.77 -8.11 -7.49
CA GLN A 313 16.80 -8.69 -6.63
C GLN A 313 17.93 -9.33 -7.46
N THR A 314 17.59 -10.04 -8.55
CA THR A 314 18.58 -10.60 -9.48
C THR A 314 19.36 -9.48 -10.16
N LEU A 315 18.67 -8.46 -10.69
CA LEU A 315 19.31 -7.32 -11.33
C LEU A 315 20.30 -6.61 -10.37
N LEU A 316 19.89 -6.37 -9.13
CA LEU A 316 20.74 -5.76 -8.12
C LEU A 316 21.96 -6.62 -7.79
N ALA A 317 21.83 -7.94 -7.72
CA ALA A 317 22.93 -8.87 -7.51
C ALA A 317 23.90 -8.89 -8.69
N ASP A 318 23.40 -8.89 -9.94
CA ASP A 318 24.20 -8.86 -11.15
C ASP A 318 25.02 -7.57 -11.26
N HIS A 319 24.54 -6.47 -10.69
CA HIS A 319 25.24 -5.19 -10.58
C HIS A 319 26.00 -5.01 -9.25
N GLN A 320 26.35 -6.11 -8.57
CA GLN A 320 27.15 -6.09 -7.34
C GLN A 320 26.54 -5.24 -6.21
N TYR A 321 25.23 -5.14 -6.20
CA TYR A 321 24.46 -4.35 -5.22
C TYR A 321 24.70 -2.82 -5.34
N ASP A 322 25.07 -2.35 -6.51
CA ASP A 322 25.18 -0.92 -6.80
C ASP A 322 23.83 -0.33 -7.28
#